data_5f213db64b3db87d492b91bb8d716f0c
#
_entry.id   5f213db64b3db87d492b91bb8d716f0c
#
_cell.length_a   1.000
_cell.length_b   1.000
_cell.length_c   1.000
_cell.angle_alpha   90.00
_cell.angle_beta   90.00
_cell.angle_gamma   90.00
#
_symmetry.space_group_name_H-M   'P 1'
#
loop_
_entity.id
_entity.type
_entity.pdbx_description
1 polymer ?
#
loop_
_entity_poly.entity_id
_entity_poly.type
_entity_poly.pdbx_seq_one_letter_code
_entity_poly.pdbx_strand_id
1 'polypeptide(L)'
;DIVVSLLPWTLHPTVARLCLTHGKHMVTASYVKEEMKALDRDARDKGLIFLNEVGVDPGLDHMSAMRIIDAVCEEGGRIDSFFSYCGGLPALESNNNPLGYKFSWSPEGAMLAATNDGRYMEHGKIYEVPGGDLFKHYWLKSVPGAGVFEAYVNRDALPYLEIYGIEDASGIYRGTLRNVGYCETWDFIKQLGLLNRKMKFDFDEVTPREVLANIVNCPETNVRAGVAAYLKIPEHSLTLKKLEWLGLLSDRKLRIGTASVFEMFSHTLKHRLIYDEGEMDLLVMHHEFEAIYPDLPRQRIQSTLIHRGDPGGDSSMARTVGYPAGIAASLVAEGKIAQTGVLRPVSAEIYKQVLAECERLGIHFKERRSDLDTDELSYWGD
;
A
#
# COMPACT_ATOMS: atom_id res chain seq x y z
N ASP A 1 4.26 -11.30 28.69
CA ASP A 1 3.40 -10.16 28.34
C ASP A 1 3.83 -9.54 27.01
N ILE A 2 2.88 -8.98 26.25
CA ILE A 2 3.07 -8.48 24.91
C ILE A 2 2.38 -7.12 24.73
N VAL A 3 2.94 -6.25 23.88
CA VAL A 3 2.37 -4.97 23.48
C VAL A 3 2.02 -5.05 21.98
N VAL A 4 0.75 -4.83 21.63
CA VAL A 4 0.34 -4.63 20.24
C VAL A 4 0.30 -3.12 19.97
N SER A 5 1.24 -2.62 19.16
CA SER A 5 1.34 -1.19 18.89
C SER A 5 0.59 -0.81 17.61
N LEU A 6 -0.54 -0.11 17.80
CA LEU A 6 -1.38 0.43 16.74
C LEU A 6 -1.23 1.95 16.57
N LEU A 7 -0.17 2.51 17.15
CA LEU A 7 0.15 3.94 17.09
C LEU A 7 0.68 4.33 15.69
N PRO A 8 0.78 5.63 15.39
CA PRO A 8 1.51 6.09 14.22
C PRO A 8 2.95 5.55 14.20
N TRP A 9 3.43 5.16 13.02
CA TRP A 9 4.72 4.48 12.84
C TRP A 9 5.92 5.20 13.50
N THR A 10 5.87 6.53 13.61
CA THR A 10 6.91 7.37 14.25
C THR A 10 7.08 7.09 15.74
N LEU A 11 6.08 6.51 16.39
CA LEU A 11 6.10 6.20 17.82
C LEU A 11 6.54 4.77 18.13
N HIS A 12 6.56 3.85 17.14
CA HIS A 12 6.95 2.46 17.37
C HIS A 12 8.35 2.28 17.96
N PRO A 13 9.40 3.03 17.55
CA PRO A 13 10.71 2.91 18.18
C PRO A 13 10.70 3.28 19.69
N THR A 14 9.87 4.25 20.07
CA THR A 14 9.69 4.62 21.48
C THR A 14 9.01 3.51 22.27
N VAL A 15 7.95 2.90 21.71
CA VAL A 15 7.26 1.75 22.33
C VAL A 15 8.22 0.57 22.44
N ALA A 16 9.01 0.28 21.39
CA ALA A 16 10.00 -0.81 21.42
C ALA A 16 11.06 -0.62 22.52
N ARG A 17 11.57 0.61 22.71
CA ARG A 17 12.50 0.91 23.83
C ARG A 17 11.86 0.71 25.19
N LEU A 18 10.59 1.05 25.36
CA LEU A 18 9.84 0.75 26.59
C LEU A 18 9.69 -0.76 26.76
N CYS A 19 9.40 -1.50 25.70
CA CYS A 19 9.33 -2.95 25.72
C CYS A 19 10.68 -3.58 26.14
N LEU A 20 11.81 -3.06 25.61
CA LEU A 20 13.15 -3.48 26.05
C LEU A 20 13.37 -3.22 27.55
N THR A 21 12.96 -2.06 28.04
CA THR A 21 13.12 -1.69 29.46
C THR A 21 12.33 -2.60 30.38
N HIS A 22 11.11 -2.98 29.96
CA HIS A 22 10.19 -3.74 30.81
C HIS A 22 10.14 -5.24 30.47
N GLY A 23 11.00 -5.74 29.60
CA GLY A 23 11.05 -7.15 29.19
C GLY A 23 9.74 -7.63 28.55
N LYS A 24 9.17 -6.86 27.62
CA LYS A 24 7.92 -7.17 26.91
C LYS A 24 8.16 -7.40 25.42
N HIS A 25 7.40 -8.33 24.83
CA HIS A 25 7.35 -8.50 23.40
C HIS A 25 6.54 -7.37 22.74
N MET A 26 6.73 -7.17 21.44
CA MET A 26 5.97 -6.19 20.67
C MET A 26 5.52 -6.76 19.32
N VAL A 27 4.29 -6.42 18.91
CA VAL A 27 3.76 -6.71 17.57
C VAL A 27 3.24 -5.41 16.94
N THR A 28 3.50 -5.21 15.65
CA THR A 28 2.97 -4.09 14.88
C THR A 28 2.85 -4.43 13.39
N ALA A 29 1.88 -3.81 12.69
CA ALA A 29 1.71 -3.93 11.25
C ALA A 29 2.68 -3.05 10.44
N SER A 30 3.47 -2.20 11.08
CA SER A 30 4.33 -1.23 10.38
C SER A 30 5.63 -1.83 9.89
N TYR A 31 6.16 -1.26 8.79
CA TYR A 31 7.46 -1.63 8.23
C TYR A 31 8.61 -1.51 9.23
N VAL A 32 9.56 -2.45 9.15
CA VAL A 32 10.86 -2.35 9.83
C VAL A 32 11.64 -1.19 9.22
N LYS A 33 11.87 -0.15 10.00
CA LYS A 33 12.75 0.98 9.65
C LYS A 33 14.07 0.87 10.39
N GLU A 34 15.07 1.65 9.97
CA GLU A 34 16.42 1.61 10.53
C GLU A 34 16.44 1.76 12.05
N GLU A 35 15.60 2.65 12.61
CA GLU A 35 15.50 2.84 14.06
C GLU A 35 14.98 1.60 14.81
N MET A 36 14.08 0.83 14.17
CA MET A 36 13.59 -0.44 14.70
C MET A 36 14.64 -1.53 14.53
N LYS A 37 15.26 -1.62 13.34
CA LYS A 37 16.32 -2.57 13.03
C LYS A 37 17.52 -2.44 13.99
N ALA A 38 17.85 -1.22 14.40
CA ALA A 38 18.90 -0.94 15.36
C ALA A 38 18.66 -1.58 16.75
N LEU A 39 17.43 -1.95 17.08
CA LEU A 39 17.05 -2.60 18.34
C LEU A 39 17.14 -4.15 18.29
N ASP A 40 17.48 -4.74 17.13
CA ASP A 40 17.49 -6.19 16.93
C ASP A 40 18.38 -6.92 17.91
N ARG A 41 19.63 -6.46 18.08
CA ARG A 41 20.58 -7.06 19.01
C ARG A 41 20.08 -7.03 20.45
N ASP A 42 19.64 -5.87 20.90
CA ASP A 42 19.15 -5.70 22.29
C ASP A 42 17.91 -6.57 22.57
N ALA A 43 17.04 -6.72 21.56
CA ALA A 43 15.88 -7.60 21.66
C ALA A 43 16.31 -9.07 21.75
N ARG A 44 17.26 -9.52 20.91
CA ARG A 44 17.83 -10.89 20.95
C ARG A 44 18.49 -11.19 22.28
N ASP A 45 19.34 -10.29 22.78
CA ASP A 45 20.09 -10.47 24.02
C ASP A 45 19.14 -10.61 25.23
N LYS A 46 17.92 -10.08 25.13
CA LYS A 46 16.87 -10.18 26.14
C LYS A 46 15.83 -11.29 25.89
N GLY A 47 15.97 -12.05 24.82
CA GLY A 47 15.00 -13.06 24.42
C GLY A 47 13.63 -12.48 24.04
N LEU A 48 13.59 -11.23 23.54
CA LEU A 48 12.37 -10.55 23.18
C LEU A 48 12.06 -10.67 21.69
N ILE A 49 10.78 -10.66 21.35
CA ILE A 49 10.27 -10.69 19.98
C ILE A 49 9.67 -9.33 19.67
N PHE A 50 10.19 -8.65 18.65
CA PHE A 50 9.62 -7.45 18.05
C PHE A 50 9.17 -7.79 16.65
N LEU A 51 7.95 -8.33 16.52
CA LEU A 51 7.40 -8.78 15.26
C LEU A 51 6.70 -7.61 14.55
N ASN A 52 7.30 -7.21 13.46
CA ASN A 52 6.85 -6.10 12.62
C ASN A 52 6.22 -6.64 11.33
N GLU A 53 5.61 -5.76 10.56
CA GLU A 53 5.07 -6.08 9.24
C GLU A 53 4.00 -7.18 9.29
N VAL A 54 3.16 -7.20 10.35
CA VAL A 54 2.09 -8.19 10.52
C VAL A 54 0.73 -7.52 10.31
N GLY A 55 0.54 -7.05 9.09
CA GLY A 55 -0.71 -6.46 8.61
C GLY A 55 -1.13 -7.09 7.29
N VAL A 56 -1.50 -6.26 6.31
CA VAL A 56 -1.89 -6.72 4.97
C VAL A 56 -0.78 -6.50 3.94
N ASP A 57 -0.31 -5.27 3.78
CA ASP A 57 0.83 -4.82 2.99
C ASP A 57 1.51 -3.66 3.74
N PRO A 58 2.46 -4.02 4.60
CA PRO A 58 3.13 -5.31 4.75
C PRO A 58 2.42 -6.31 5.70
N GLY A 59 2.50 -7.59 5.37
CA GLY A 59 2.05 -8.68 6.25
C GLY A 59 1.53 -9.89 5.51
N LEU A 60 0.25 -9.92 5.14
CA LEU A 60 -0.33 -11.01 4.35
C LEU A 60 0.39 -11.19 3.01
N ASP A 61 0.88 -10.09 2.41
CA ASP A 61 1.70 -10.14 1.21
C ASP A 61 2.97 -10.97 1.40
N HIS A 62 3.70 -10.78 2.52
CA HIS A 62 4.89 -11.57 2.85
C HIS A 62 4.55 -13.03 3.09
N MET A 63 3.52 -13.25 3.92
CA MET A 63 3.14 -14.59 4.36
C MET A 63 2.65 -15.47 3.21
N SER A 64 1.79 -14.92 2.33
CA SER A 64 1.32 -15.64 1.14
C SER A 64 2.42 -15.82 0.10
N ALA A 65 3.34 -14.88 -0.03
CA ALA A 65 4.51 -15.02 -0.89
C ALA A 65 5.43 -16.15 -0.41
N MET A 66 5.80 -16.15 0.87
CA MET A 66 6.67 -17.19 1.43
C MET A 66 6.07 -18.58 1.35
N ARG A 67 4.75 -18.72 1.53
CA ARG A 67 4.06 -20.01 1.34
C ARG A 67 4.31 -20.57 -0.06
N ILE A 68 4.26 -19.73 -1.09
CA ILE A 68 4.46 -20.16 -2.48
C ILE A 68 5.94 -20.39 -2.77
N ILE A 69 6.81 -19.49 -2.30
CA ILE A 69 8.27 -19.60 -2.49
C ILE A 69 8.78 -20.91 -1.89
N ASP A 70 8.43 -21.17 -0.63
CA ASP A 70 8.84 -22.40 0.05
C ASP A 70 8.29 -23.64 -0.66
N ALA A 71 7.03 -23.65 -1.12
CA ALA A 71 6.46 -24.75 -1.86
C ALA A 71 7.20 -25.02 -3.18
N VAL A 72 7.54 -23.98 -3.94
CA VAL A 72 8.34 -24.10 -5.17
C VAL A 72 9.73 -24.66 -4.87
N CYS A 73 10.37 -24.20 -3.81
CA CYS A 73 11.69 -24.71 -3.39
C CYS A 73 11.62 -26.17 -2.91
N GLU A 74 10.60 -26.53 -2.14
CA GLU A 74 10.35 -27.94 -1.69
C GLU A 74 10.11 -28.88 -2.88
N GLU A 75 9.54 -28.39 -3.97
CA GLU A 75 9.34 -29.12 -5.24
C GLU A 75 10.61 -29.16 -6.12
N GLY A 76 11.73 -28.59 -5.67
CA GLY A 76 13.01 -28.52 -6.40
C GLY A 76 13.08 -27.42 -7.47
N GLY A 77 12.13 -26.50 -7.47
CA GLY A 77 12.12 -25.31 -8.32
C GLY A 77 12.82 -24.10 -7.68
N ARG A 78 12.88 -23.00 -8.42
CA ARG A 78 13.29 -21.69 -7.95
C ARG A 78 12.38 -20.62 -8.53
N ILE A 79 12.28 -19.48 -7.82
CA ILE A 79 11.56 -18.31 -8.30
C ILE A 79 12.46 -17.53 -9.28
N ASP A 80 11.94 -17.21 -10.46
CA ASP A 80 12.58 -16.36 -11.44
C ASP A 80 12.07 -14.91 -11.37
N SER A 81 10.78 -14.73 -11.09
CA SER A 81 10.22 -13.41 -10.81
C SER A 81 9.08 -13.46 -9.79
N PHE A 82 8.93 -12.39 -9.03
CA PHE A 82 7.84 -12.20 -8.08
C PHE A 82 7.28 -10.79 -8.16
N PHE A 83 6.04 -10.66 -8.56
CA PHE A 83 5.31 -9.40 -8.66
C PHE A 83 4.10 -9.41 -7.75
N SER A 84 4.06 -8.49 -6.80
CA SER A 84 3.00 -8.34 -5.81
C SER A 84 2.24 -7.04 -6.02
N TYR A 85 0.94 -7.11 -6.02
CA TYR A 85 0.03 -5.98 -6.17
C TYR A 85 -0.97 -5.97 -5.02
N CYS A 86 -1.19 -4.80 -4.39
CA CYS A 86 -2.17 -4.66 -3.32
C CYS A 86 -2.94 -3.34 -3.44
N GLY A 87 -4.24 -3.36 -3.25
CA GLY A 87 -5.08 -2.16 -3.24
C GLY A 87 -6.24 -2.23 -2.26
N GLY A 88 -6.34 -1.22 -1.40
CA GLY A 88 -7.57 -0.91 -0.67
C GLY A 88 -8.42 0.03 -1.53
N LEU A 89 -9.63 -0.39 -1.85
CA LEU A 89 -10.54 0.22 -2.83
C LEU A 89 -11.95 0.28 -2.23
N PRO A 90 -12.84 1.16 -2.70
CA PRO A 90 -14.27 0.99 -2.43
C PRO A 90 -14.78 -0.26 -3.16
N ALA A 91 -15.65 -1.03 -2.50
CA ALA A 91 -16.39 -2.10 -3.17
C ALA A 91 -17.23 -1.50 -4.32
N LEU A 92 -17.56 -2.30 -5.34
CA LEU A 92 -18.19 -1.80 -6.57
C LEU A 92 -19.44 -0.95 -6.29
N GLU A 93 -20.30 -1.39 -5.38
CA GLU A 93 -21.52 -0.69 -4.96
C GLU A 93 -21.26 0.57 -4.13
N SER A 94 -20.10 0.69 -3.50
CA SER A 94 -19.65 1.85 -2.73
C SER A 94 -18.73 2.77 -3.53
N ASN A 95 -18.43 2.40 -4.78
CA ASN A 95 -17.58 3.17 -5.70
C ASN A 95 -18.39 4.27 -6.41
N ASN A 96 -18.91 5.21 -5.64
CA ASN A 96 -19.87 6.23 -6.06
C ASN A 96 -19.29 7.63 -6.22
N ASN A 97 -17.96 7.74 -6.38
CA ASN A 97 -17.31 9.01 -6.61
C ASN A 97 -16.36 8.97 -7.84
N PRO A 98 -16.08 10.13 -8.47
CA PRO A 98 -15.35 10.14 -9.74
C PRO A 98 -13.86 9.75 -9.64
N LEU A 99 -13.28 9.69 -8.43
CA LEU A 99 -11.91 9.20 -8.22
C LEU A 99 -11.84 7.68 -8.15
N GLY A 100 -12.96 7.01 -7.86
CA GLY A 100 -12.93 5.58 -7.60
C GLY A 100 -12.11 5.22 -6.36
N TYR A 101 -12.04 6.12 -5.37
CA TYR A 101 -11.22 5.94 -4.17
C TYR A 101 -11.92 6.52 -2.94
N LYS A 102 -11.75 5.85 -1.79
CA LYS A 102 -12.12 6.31 -0.46
C LYS A 102 -11.03 5.89 0.53
N PHE A 103 -10.86 6.66 1.59
CA PHE A 103 -9.87 6.34 2.62
C PHE A 103 -10.37 5.22 3.53
N SER A 104 -9.77 4.04 3.45
CA SER A 104 -9.98 2.92 4.38
C SER A 104 -8.92 2.86 5.49
N TRP A 105 -7.94 3.77 5.46
CA TRP A 105 -6.86 3.92 6.44
C TRP A 105 -6.44 5.39 6.54
N SER A 106 -5.31 5.69 7.20
CA SER A 106 -4.83 7.07 7.42
C SER A 106 -4.80 7.91 6.13
N PRO A 107 -5.60 8.98 6.01
CA PRO A 107 -5.58 9.88 4.86
C PRO A 107 -4.20 10.50 4.62
N GLU A 108 -3.56 10.97 5.68
CA GLU A 108 -2.20 11.54 5.60
C GLU A 108 -1.19 10.50 5.15
N GLY A 109 -1.30 9.26 5.64
CA GLY A 109 -0.45 8.15 5.21
C GLY A 109 -0.59 7.86 3.72
N ALA A 110 -1.83 7.84 3.20
CA ALA A 110 -2.11 7.63 1.79
C ALA A 110 -1.57 8.76 0.91
N MET A 111 -1.72 10.02 1.36
CA MET A 111 -1.19 11.19 0.65
C MET A 111 0.34 11.22 0.65
N LEU A 112 0.99 10.86 1.77
CA LEU A 112 2.45 10.80 1.88
C LEU A 112 3.04 9.68 1.01
N ALA A 113 2.35 8.54 0.90
CA ALA A 113 2.77 7.46 0.01
C ALA A 113 2.89 7.91 -1.45
N ALA A 114 2.09 8.89 -1.87
CA ALA A 114 2.14 9.50 -3.20
C ALA A 114 3.45 10.24 -3.52
N THR A 115 4.31 10.48 -2.53
CA THR A 115 5.59 11.20 -2.68
C THR A 115 6.82 10.29 -2.54
N ASN A 116 6.63 8.99 -2.29
CA ASN A 116 7.74 8.06 -2.14
C ASN A 116 8.40 7.75 -3.49
N ASP A 117 9.72 7.59 -3.46
CA ASP A 117 10.42 6.96 -4.56
C ASP A 117 10.07 5.47 -4.62
N GLY A 118 10.16 4.88 -5.81
CA GLY A 118 9.98 3.45 -6.04
C GLY A 118 11.19 2.83 -6.73
N ARG A 119 11.49 1.57 -6.41
CA ARG A 119 12.49 0.76 -7.11
C ARG A 119 11.99 -0.65 -7.30
N TYR A 120 12.25 -1.20 -8.45
CA TYR A 120 11.92 -2.59 -8.75
C TYR A 120 12.89 -3.16 -9.78
N MET A 121 12.87 -4.46 -9.97
CA MET A 121 13.66 -5.14 -10.99
C MET A 121 12.75 -5.96 -11.90
N GLU A 122 13.02 -5.89 -13.21
CA GLU A 122 12.34 -6.66 -14.24
C GLU A 122 13.35 -7.11 -15.29
N HIS A 123 13.36 -8.39 -15.62
CA HIS A 123 14.34 -9.01 -16.54
C HIS A 123 15.79 -8.67 -16.20
N GLY A 124 16.14 -8.65 -14.92
CA GLY A 124 17.48 -8.33 -14.41
C GLY A 124 17.83 -6.83 -14.48
N LYS A 125 16.94 -5.98 -14.96
CA LYS A 125 17.16 -4.54 -15.03
C LYS A 125 16.46 -3.82 -13.89
N ILE A 126 17.20 -2.97 -13.17
CA ILE A 126 16.65 -2.13 -12.10
C ILE A 126 16.04 -0.87 -12.69
N TYR A 127 14.83 -0.58 -12.25
CA TYR A 127 14.10 0.65 -12.55
C TYR A 127 13.96 1.48 -11.27
N GLU A 128 14.34 2.75 -11.38
CA GLU A 128 14.19 3.73 -10.31
C GLU A 128 13.12 4.75 -10.73
N VAL A 129 12.10 4.89 -9.93
CA VAL A 129 10.97 5.80 -10.18
C VAL A 129 10.99 6.88 -9.11
N PRO A 130 11.46 8.10 -9.43
CA PRO A 130 11.40 9.20 -8.49
C PRO A 130 9.97 9.48 -8.05
N GLY A 131 9.78 9.82 -6.78
CA GLY A 131 8.47 10.15 -6.25
C GLY A 131 7.74 11.24 -7.05
N GLY A 132 8.49 12.15 -7.71
CA GLY A 132 7.95 13.15 -8.63
C GLY A 132 7.21 12.57 -9.83
N ASP A 133 7.64 11.42 -10.31
CA ASP A 133 7.13 10.75 -11.52
C ASP A 133 6.31 9.49 -11.21
N LEU A 134 6.07 9.20 -9.94
CA LEU A 134 5.41 7.98 -9.49
C LEU A 134 4.12 7.66 -10.26
N PHE A 135 3.27 8.66 -10.47
CA PHE A 135 1.98 8.50 -11.16
C PHE A 135 2.05 8.68 -12.68
N LYS A 136 3.23 8.90 -13.24
CA LYS A 136 3.49 8.82 -14.68
C LYS A 136 4.01 7.43 -15.08
N HIS A 137 4.48 6.66 -14.10
CA HIS A 137 5.02 5.32 -14.28
C HIS A 137 4.04 4.29 -13.73
N TYR A 138 3.00 3.99 -14.50
CA TYR A 138 1.96 3.01 -14.17
C TYR A 138 1.49 2.28 -15.40
N TRP A 139 0.84 1.15 -15.20
CA TRP A 139 0.19 0.38 -16.27
C TRP A 139 -1.15 -0.18 -15.80
N LEU A 140 -1.92 -0.72 -16.75
CA LEU A 140 -3.16 -1.39 -16.45
C LEU A 140 -2.89 -2.84 -16.07
N LYS A 141 -3.38 -3.24 -14.91
CA LYS A 141 -3.27 -4.60 -14.38
C LYS A 141 -4.65 -5.25 -14.28
N SER A 142 -4.83 -6.33 -15.01
CA SER A 142 -6.01 -7.19 -14.85
C SER A 142 -5.80 -8.15 -13.68
N VAL A 143 -6.76 -8.17 -12.76
CA VAL A 143 -6.76 -9.10 -11.61
C VAL A 143 -7.96 -10.03 -11.74
N PRO A 144 -7.76 -11.35 -11.85
CA PRO A 144 -8.83 -12.31 -12.01
C PRO A 144 -9.90 -12.21 -10.90
N GLY A 145 -11.15 -12.00 -11.30
CA GLY A 145 -12.29 -11.88 -10.38
C GLY A 145 -12.46 -10.52 -9.72
N ALA A 146 -11.52 -9.57 -9.90
CA ALA A 146 -11.59 -8.23 -9.33
C ALA A 146 -11.78 -7.12 -10.38
N GLY A 147 -11.18 -7.27 -11.57
CA GLY A 147 -11.27 -6.26 -12.64
C GLY A 147 -9.92 -5.74 -13.10
N VAL A 148 -9.93 -4.54 -13.72
CA VAL A 148 -8.74 -3.87 -14.24
C VAL A 148 -8.45 -2.63 -13.41
N PHE A 149 -7.18 -2.47 -13.02
CA PHE A 149 -6.71 -1.40 -12.15
C PHE A 149 -5.47 -0.72 -12.73
N GLU A 150 -5.22 0.52 -12.34
CA GLU A 150 -3.91 1.14 -12.48
C GLU A 150 -2.98 0.58 -11.40
N ALA A 151 -1.80 0.11 -11.82
CA ALA A 151 -0.76 -0.38 -10.94
C ALA A 151 0.47 0.52 -11.02
N TYR A 152 0.97 1.00 -9.89
CA TYR A 152 2.20 1.77 -9.79
C TYR A 152 3.07 1.25 -8.64
N VAL A 153 4.40 1.46 -8.75
CA VAL A 153 5.36 0.91 -7.80
C VAL A 153 5.14 1.42 -6.37
N ASN A 154 5.22 0.50 -5.40
CA ASN A 154 5.12 0.80 -3.98
C ASN A 154 6.49 0.68 -3.31
N ARG A 155 7.19 1.81 -3.13
CA ARG A 155 8.49 1.88 -2.46
C ARG A 155 9.60 1.09 -3.16
N ASP A 156 10.66 0.77 -2.41
CA ASP A 156 11.78 -0.05 -2.85
C ASP A 156 11.46 -1.54 -2.65
N ALA A 157 11.36 -2.28 -3.73
CA ALA A 157 11.12 -3.72 -3.71
C ALA A 157 12.41 -4.56 -3.62
N LEU A 158 13.57 -3.99 -3.95
CA LEU A 158 14.83 -4.76 -4.06
C LEU A 158 15.28 -5.45 -2.77
N PRO A 159 15.14 -4.85 -1.56
CA PRO A 159 15.50 -5.52 -0.31
C PRO A 159 14.75 -6.83 -0.07
N TYR A 160 13.61 -7.04 -0.71
CA TYR A 160 12.82 -8.25 -0.56
C TYR A 160 13.37 -9.45 -1.34
N LEU A 161 14.34 -9.25 -2.24
CA LEU A 161 15.11 -10.36 -2.81
C LEU A 161 15.79 -11.18 -1.71
N GLU A 162 16.54 -10.50 -0.84
CA GLU A 162 17.24 -11.11 0.31
C GLU A 162 16.22 -11.59 1.38
N ILE A 163 15.21 -10.78 1.71
CA ILE A 163 14.22 -11.09 2.75
C ILE A 163 13.45 -12.37 2.42
N TYR A 164 13.19 -12.65 1.15
CA TYR A 164 12.46 -13.84 0.69
C TYR A 164 13.38 -15.00 0.28
N GLY A 165 14.71 -14.82 0.26
CA GLY A 165 15.67 -15.84 -0.19
C GLY A 165 15.56 -16.14 -1.69
N ILE A 166 15.30 -15.13 -2.50
CA ILE A 166 15.16 -15.22 -3.97
C ILE A 166 16.16 -14.27 -4.69
N GLU A 167 17.38 -14.18 -4.19
CA GLU A 167 18.42 -13.25 -4.69
C GLU A 167 18.77 -13.49 -6.16
N ASP A 168 18.60 -14.72 -6.64
CA ASP A 168 18.83 -15.11 -8.04
C ASP A 168 17.67 -14.78 -8.99
N ALA A 169 16.59 -14.21 -8.49
CA ALA A 169 15.44 -13.85 -9.32
C ALA A 169 15.80 -12.71 -10.28
N SER A 170 15.27 -12.79 -11.50
CA SER A 170 15.42 -11.76 -12.54
C SER A 170 14.40 -10.62 -12.41
N GLY A 171 13.37 -10.79 -11.55
CA GLY A 171 12.32 -9.81 -11.37
C GLY A 171 11.75 -9.77 -9.95
N ILE A 172 11.59 -8.55 -9.41
CA ILE A 172 10.84 -8.30 -8.18
C ILE A 172 10.12 -6.97 -8.27
N TYR A 173 8.83 -6.97 -7.95
CA TYR A 173 7.98 -5.80 -7.98
C TYR A 173 6.98 -5.81 -6.83
N ARG A 174 6.78 -4.66 -6.23
CA ARG A 174 5.67 -4.41 -5.28
C ARG A 174 4.92 -3.19 -5.75
N GLY A 175 3.62 -3.32 -5.97
CA GLY A 175 2.79 -2.29 -6.54
C GLY A 175 1.50 -2.03 -5.80
N THR A 176 0.97 -0.84 -6.00
CA THR A 176 -0.31 -0.40 -5.47
C THR A 176 -1.35 -0.40 -6.58
N LEU A 177 -2.52 -1.00 -6.32
CA LEU A 177 -3.67 -1.00 -7.24
C LEU A 177 -4.61 0.17 -6.94
N ARG A 178 -5.08 0.84 -8.00
CA ARG A 178 -6.10 1.88 -7.92
C ARG A 178 -7.07 1.77 -9.10
N ASN A 179 -8.28 2.29 -8.94
CA ASN A 179 -9.21 2.40 -10.06
C ASN A 179 -8.69 3.34 -11.15
N VAL A 180 -9.07 3.05 -12.39
CA VAL A 180 -8.60 3.78 -13.59
C VAL A 180 -8.87 5.29 -13.50
N GLY A 181 -7.84 6.08 -13.83
CA GLY A 181 -7.85 7.54 -13.76
C GLY A 181 -7.44 8.12 -12.40
N TYR A 182 -6.98 7.27 -11.48
CA TYR A 182 -6.40 7.70 -10.21
C TYR A 182 -5.02 8.35 -10.42
N CYS A 183 -4.13 7.67 -11.15
CA CYS A 183 -2.75 8.12 -11.35
C CYS A 183 -2.70 9.48 -12.06
N GLU A 184 -3.44 9.66 -13.14
CA GLU A 184 -3.52 10.95 -13.83
C GLU A 184 -3.98 12.07 -12.88
N THR A 185 -5.02 11.82 -12.08
CA THR A 185 -5.55 12.83 -11.13
C THR A 185 -4.51 13.22 -10.09
N TRP A 186 -3.80 12.24 -9.53
CA TRP A 186 -2.77 12.48 -8.51
C TRP A 186 -1.51 13.11 -9.09
N ASP A 187 -1.15 12.82 -10.34
CA ASP A 187 -0.06 13.52 -11.01
C ASP A 187 -0.36 15.03 -11.13
N PHE A 188 -1.59 15.40 -11.50
CA PHE A 188 -1.98 16.82 -11.56
C PHE A 188 -2.07 17.46 -10.17
N ILE A 189 -2.53 16.74 -9.14
CA ILE A 189 -2.48 17.21 -7.75
C ILE A 189 -1.04 17.56 -7.34
N LYS A 190 -0.06 16.75 -7.74
CA LYS A 190 1.37 17.01 -7.50
C LYS A 190 1.88 18.22 -8.29
N GLN A 191 1.54 18.32 -9.57
CA GLN A 191 1.92 19.45 -10.41
C GLN A 191 1.39 20.79 -9.85
N LEU A 192 0.20 20.78 -9.24
CA LEU A 192 -0.37 21.94 -8.52
C LEU A 192 0.32 22.21 -7.16
N GLY A 193 1.28 21.40 -6.74
CA GLY A 193 1.99 21.59 -5.48
C GLY A 193 1.14 21.34 -4.23
N LEU A 194 -0.01 20.67 -4.33
CA LEU A 194 -0.94 20.46 -3.22
C LEU A 194 -0.40 19.51 -2.15
N LEU A 195 0.73 18.82 -2.40
CA LEU A 195 1.42 17.98 -1.42
C LEU A 195 2.58 18.71 -0.71
N ASN A 196 2.67 20.05 -0.82
CA ASN A 196 3.73 20.85 -0.19
C ASN A 196 3.47 21.00 1.32
N ARG A 197 4.45 20.55 2.14
CA ARG A 197 4.40 20.62 3.61
C ARG A 197 5.26 21.73 4.22
N LYS A 198 6.06 22.43 3.42
CA LYS A 198 7.12 23.32 3.92
C LYS A 198 6.60 24.70 4.32
N MET A 199 5.67 25.26 3.53
CA MET A 199 5.18 26.61 3.75
C MET A 199 3.82 26.57 4.46
N LYS A 200 3.66 27.38 5.48
CA LYS A 200 2.41 27.54 6.23
C LYS A 200 1.78 28.90 5.92
N PHE A 201 0.47 28.90 5.82
CA PHE A 201 -0.37 30.06 5.53
C PHE A 201 -1.55 30.07 6.50
N ASP A 202 -2.14 31.24 6.69
CA ASP A 202 -3.42 31.34 7.39
C ASP A 202 -4.57 31.09 6.41
N PHE A 203 -5.37 30.07 6.70
CA PHE A 203 -6.50 29.62 5.87
C PHE A 203 -7.88 29.92 6.51
N ASP A 204 -7.98 30.77 7.53
CA ASP A 204 -9.27 31.01 8.20
C ASP A 204 -10.29 31.71 7.31
N GLU A 205 -9.86 32.68 6.54
CA GLU A 205 -10.72 33.46 5.67
C GLU A 205 -10.54 33.12 4.19
N VAL A 206 -9.73 32.11 3.86
CA VAL A 206 -9.36 31.71 2.50
C VAL A 206 -10.23 30.54 2.01
N THR A 207 -10.53 30.51 0.73
CA THR A 207 -11.25 29.43 0.04
C THR A 207 -10.28 28.54 -0.76
N PRO A 208 -10.60 27.26 -1.04
CA PRO A 208 -9.81 26.43 -1.95
C PRO A 208 -9.63 27.07 -3.33
N ARG A 209 -10.66 27.77 -3.83
CA ARG A 209 -10.61 28.51 -5.11
C ARG A 209 -9.53 29.56 -5.11
N GLU A 210 -9.46 30.41 -4.06
CA GLU A 210 -8.42 31.44 -3.89
C GLU A 210 -7.02 30.81 -3.83
N VAL A 211 -6.86 29.68 -3.15
CA VAL A 211 -5.59 28.95 -3.11
C VAL A 211 -5.17 28.54 -4.51
N LEU A 212 -6.07 27.90 -5.29
CA LEU A 212 -5.76 27.51 -6.66
C LEU A 212 -5.51 28.70 -7.57
N ALA A 213 -6.29 29.79 -7.45
CA ALA A 213 -6.06 31.02 -8.20
C ALA A 213 -4.63 31.54 -8.02
N ASN A 214 -4.16 31.56 -6.77
CA ASN A 214 -2.80 31.95 -6.43
C ASN A 214 -1.75 30.97 -6.98
N ILE A 215 -1.97 29.65 -6.87
CA ILE A 215 -1.04 28.64 -7.39
C ILE A 215 -0.84 28.80 -8.91
N VAL A 216 -1.93 28.96 -9.66
CA VAL A 216 -1.87 29.05 -11.13
C VAL A 216 -1.76 30.50 -11.65
N ASN A 217 -1.66 31.47 -10.76
CA ASN A 217 -1.51 32.90 -11.04
C ASN A 217 -2.59 33.42 -12.03
N CYS A 218 -3.86 33.26 -11.65
CA CYS A 218 -5.00 33.74 -12.44
C CYS A 218 -6.04 34.43 -11.57
N PRO A 219 -6.96 35.25 -12.16
CA PRO A 219 -8.09 35.80 -11.42
C PRO A 219 -9.02 34.69 -10.88
N GLU A 220 -9.59 34.86 -9.68
CA GLU A 220 -10.52 33.91 -9.05
C GLU A 220 -11.76 33.64 -9.91
N THR A 221 -12.21 34.61 -10.68
CA THR A 221 -13.32 34.47 -11.62
C THR A 221 -13.03 33.49 -12.78
N ASN A 222 -11.77 33.16 -12.99
CA ASN A 222 -11.33 32.33 -14.13
C ASN A 222 -10.48 31.10 -13.71
N VAL A 223 -10.57 30.66 -12.43
CA VAL A 223 -9.71 29.60 -11.88
C VAL A 223 -9.80 28.30 -12.68
N ARG A 224 -11.00 27.92 -13.14
CA ARG A 224 -11.19 26.70 -13.93
C ARG A 224 -10.33 26.70 -15.21
N ALA A 225 -10.41 27.78 -15.99
CA ALA A 225 -9.59 27.95 -17.18
C ALA A 225 -8.09 28.12 -16.83
N GLY A 226 -7.79 28.82 -15.75
CA GLY A 226 -6.41 28.97 -15.26
C GLY A 226 -5.76 27.64 -14.90
N VAL A 227 -6.46 26.77 -14.15
CA VAL A 227 -5.98 25.43 -13.83
C VAL A 227 -5.83 24.57 -15.08
N ALA A 228 -6.80 24.63 -16.00
CA ALA A 228 -6.73 23.90 -17.28
C ALA A 228 -5.51 24.31 -18.09
N ALA A 229 -5.26 25.60 -18.22
CA ALA A 229 -4.10 26.15 -18.94
C ALA A 229 -2.77 25.76 -18.26
N TYR A 230 -2.69 25.87 -16.92
CA TYR A 230 -1.52 25.51 -16.13
C TYR A 230 -1.15 24.04 -16.30
N LEU A 231 -2.15 23.13 -16.23
CA LEU A 231 -1.98 21.69 -16.39
C LEU A 231 -1.92 21.25 -17.87
N LYS A 232 -2.14 22.16 -18.81
CA LYS A 232 -2.18 21.89 -20.27
C LYS A 232 -3.24 20.85 -20.65
N ILE A 233 -4.41 20.92 -20.04
CA ILE A 233 -5.55 20.04 -20.31
C ILE A 233 -6.77 20.84 -20.76
N PRO A 234 -7.73 20.23 -21.48
CA PRO A 234 -8.98 20.88 -21.83
C PRO A 234 -9.82 21.21 -20.58
N GLU A 235 -10.52 22.34 -20.57
CA GLU A 235 -11.43 22.72 -19.47
C GLU A 235 -12.56 21.70 -19.22
N HIS A 236 -12.91 20.90 -20.21
CA HIS A 236 -13.91 19.84 -20.08
C HIS A 236 -13.32 18.46 -19.71
N SER A 237 -12.01 18.38 -19.40
CA SER A 237 -11.36 17.13 -19.03
C SER A 237 -12.00 16.50 -17.80
N LEU A 238 -11.99 15.16 -17.75
CA LEU A 238 -12.49 14.41 -16.62
C LEU A 238 -11.70 14.74 -15.33
N THR A 239 -10.39 14.91 -15.46
CA THR A 239 -9.53 15.25 -14.32
C THR A 239 -9.90 16.59 -13.70
N LEU A 240 -10.17 17.62 -14.53
CA LEU A 240 -10.61 18.91 -13.97
C LEU A 240 -11.96 18.79 -13.25
N LYS A 241 -12.90 17.98 -13.73
CA LYS A 241 -14.14 17.65 -13.02
C LYS A 241 -13.89 16.91 -11.70
N LYS A 242 -12.88 16.05 -11.66
CA LYS A 242 -12.47 15.38 -10.40
C LYS A 242 -11.91 16.37 -9.38
N LEU A 243 -11.04 17.31 -9.80
CA LEU A 243 -10.52 18.37 -8.93
C LEU A 243 -11.64 19.27 -8.39
N GLU A 244 -12.61 19.61 -9.22
CA GLU A 244 -13.80 20.36 -8.81
C GLU A 244 -14.67 19.55 -7.81
N TRP A 245 -14.93 18.29 -8.10
CA TRP A 245 -15.66 17.40 -7.20
C TRP A 245 -14.96 17.25 -5.84
N LEU A 246 -13.63 17.19 -5.80
CA LEU A 246 -12.85 17.19 -4.56
C LEU A 246 -13.01 18.47 -3.73
N GLY A 247 -13.64 19.50 -4.29
CA GLY A 247 -13.89 20.77 -3.61
C GLY A 247 -12.78 21.80 -3.77
N LEU A 248 -11.82 21.56 -4.66
CA LEU A 248 -10.70 22.47 -4.88
C LEU A 248 -11.08 23.79 -5.57
N LEU A 249 -12.25 23.84 -6.21
CA LEU A 249 -12.85 25.06 -6.77
C LEU A 249 -13.98 25.62 -5.89
N SER A 250 -14.08 25.24 -4.63
CA SER A 250 -15.11 25.68 -3.70
C SER A 250 -14.91 27.11 -3.22
N ASP A 251 -16.00 27.84 -3.06
CA ASP A 251 -16.04 29.20 -2.45
C ASP A 251 -16.28 29.14 -0.93
N ARG A 252 -16.33 27.94 -0.34
CA ARG A 252 -16.50 27.77 1.11
C ARG A 252 -15.17 28.02 1.83
N LYS A 253 -15.17 28.96 2.81
CA LYS A 253 -14.00 29.23 3.63
C LYS A 253 -13.54 27.99 4.39
N LEU A 254 -12.22 27.80 4.46
CA LEU A 254 -11.59 26.61 5.04
C LEU A 254 -11.67 26.58 6.56
N ARG A 255 -11.40 27.73 7.24
CA ARG A 255 -11.45 27.88 8.71
C ARG A 255 -10.61 26.87 9.48
N ILE A 256 -9.37 26.69 9.05
CA ILE A 256 -8.43 25.71 9.63
C ILE A 256 -7.21 26.35 10.30
N GLY A 257 -7.18 27.69 10.40
CA GLY A 257 -6.04 28.43 10.97
C GLY A 257 -4.77 28.29 10.14
N THR A 258 -3.63 28.40 10.81
CA THR A 258 -2.31 28.29 10.17
C THR A 258 -1.97 26.85 9.84
N ALA A 259 -1.89 26.52 8.57
CA ALA A 259 -1.64 25.20 8.04
C ALA A 259 -0.74 25.23 6.79
N SER A 260 -0.18 24.10 6.41
CA SER A 260 0.47 23.93 5.12
C SER A 260 -0.55 23.66 4.01
N VAL A 261 -0.14 23.80 2.74
CA VAL A 261 -0.99 23.44 1.59
C VAL A 261 -1.39 21.96 1.64
N PHE A 262 -0.49 21.09 2.11
CA PHE A 262 -0.78 19.67 2.34
C PHE A 262 -1.89 19.47 3.39
N GLU A 263 -1.81 20.15 4.53
CA GLU A 263 -2.80 20.05 5.60
C GLU A 263 -4.17 20.61 5.14
N MET A 264 -4.17 21.71 4.41
CA MET A 264 -5.35 22.27 3.76
C MET A 264 -5.99 21.27 2.78
N PHE A 265 -5.17 20.66 1.92
CA PHE A 265 -5.64 19.67 0.95
C PHE A 265 -6.15 18.41 1.65
N SER A 266 -5.43 17.90 2.65
CA SER A 266 -5.89 16.80 3.49
C SER A 266 -7.25 17.07 4.13
N HIS A 267 -7.45 18.26 4.69
CA HIS A 267 -8.73 18.69 5.25
C HIS A 267 -9.85 18.63 4.20
N THR A 268 -9.60 19.12 2.99
CA THR A 268 -10.58 19.11 1.90
C THR A 268 -10.94 17.69 1.49
N LEU A 269 -9.95 16.78 1.38
CA LEU A 269 -10.16 15.39 0.97
C LEU A 269 -10.91 14.56 2.01
N LYS A 270 -10.63 14.77 3.30
CA LYS A 270 -11.28 14.04 4.41
C LYS A 270 -12.80 14.14 4.39
N HIS A 271 -13.36 15.22 3.86
CA HIS A 271 -14.81 15.41 3.75
C HIS A 271 -15.43 14.79 2.49
N ARG A 272 -14.62 14.34 1.54
CA ARG A 272 -15.07 13.85 0.23
C ARG A 272 -14.80 12.36 0.02
N LEU A 273 -13.72 11.86 0.59
CA LEU A 273 -13.24 10.50 0.37
C LEU A 273 -13.43 9.61 1.61
N ILE A 274 -14.52 9.80 2.32
CA ILE A 274 -14.93 8.95 3.46
C ILE A 274 -15.95 7.92 2.99
N TYR A 275 -16.06 6.84 3.73
CA TYR A 275 -17.14 5.88 3.59
C TYR A 275 -18.36 6.38 4.35
N ASP A 276 -19.53 6.32 3.73
CA ASP A 276 -20.81 6.55 4.38
C ASP A 276 -21.25 5.29 5.14
N GLU A 277 -22.24 5.43 6.03
CA GLU A 277 -22.78 4.29 6.78
C GLU A 277 -23.33 3.21 5.84
N GLY A 278 -22.94 1.96 6.07
CA GLY A 278 -23.32 0.82 5.25
C GLY A 278 -22.48 0.61 3.98
N GLU A 279 -21.58 1.52 3.64
CA GLU A 279 -20.65 1.33 2.53
C GLU A 279 -19.53 0.37 2.90
N MET A 280 -19.06 -0.38 1.92
CA MET A 280 -18.05 -1.40 2.07
C MET A 280 -16.78 -1.03 1.30
N ASP A 281 -15.65 -1.39 1.87
CA ASP A 281 -14.37 -1.41 1.17
C ASP A 281 -14.08 -2.80 0.58
N LEU A 282 -13.10 -2.83 -0.29
CA LEU A 282 -12.58 -4.00 -0.97
C LEU A 282 -11.05 -4.01 -0.84
N LEU A 283 -10.49 -5.11 -0.37
CA LEU A 283 -9.07 -5.37 -0.50
C LEU A 283 -8.84 -6.33 -1.67
N VAL A 284 -7.96 -5.94 -2.58
CA VAL A 284 -7.47 -6.79 -3.66
C VAL A 284 -5.97 -6.94 -3.48
N MET A 285 -5.50 -8.19 -3.37
CA MET A 285 -4.08 -8.53 -3.40
C MET A 285 -3.87 -9.60 -4.47
N HIS A 286 -2.85 -9.40 -5.29
CA HIS A 286 -2.55 -10.31 -6.40
C HIS A 286 -1.05 -10.51 -6.51
N HIS A 287 -0.62 -11.76 -6.45
CA HIS A 287 0.75 -12.18 -6.65
C HIS A 287 0.88 -12.91 -7.97
N GLU A 288 1.97 -12.66 -8.65
CA GLU A 288 2.39 -13.40 -9.83
C GLU A 288 3.83 -13.82 -9.66
N PHE A 289 4.06 -15.12 -9.83
CA PHE A 289 5.39 -15.70 -9.80
C PHE A 289 5.65 -16.39 -11.14
N GLU A 290 6.90 -16.31 -11.57
CA GLU A 290 7.44 -17.24 -12.53
C GLU A 290 8.42 -18.17 -11.80
N ALA A 291 8.17 -19.47 -11.94
CA ALA A 291 8.97 -20.54 -11.34
C ALA A 291 9.65 -21.36 -12.42
N ILE A 292 10.92 -21.69 -12.18
CA ILE A 292 11.74 -22.54 -13.05
C ILE A 292 12.01 -23.85 -12.31
N TYR A 293 11.76 -24.97 -13.00
CA TYR A 293 12.06 -26.31 -12.54
C TYR A 293 13.04 -26.99 -13.50
N PRO A 294 13.90 -27.91 -13.02
CA PRO A 294 14.89 -28.58 -13.88
C PRO A 294 14.27 -29.37 -15.03
N ASP A 295 13.15 -30.06 -14.77
CA ASP A 295 12.56 -31.03 -15.67
C ASP A 295 11.12 -30.70 -16.09
N LEU A 296 10.63 -29.49 -15.81
CA LEU A 296 9.29 -29.04 -16.16
C LEU A 296 9.35 -27.73 -16.96
N PRO A 297 8.32 -27.41 -17.76
CA PRO A 297 8.15 -26.06 -18.31
C PRO A 297 8.19 -24.98 -17.23
N ARG A 298 8.56 -23.77 -17.61
CA ARG A 298 8.36 -22.62 -16.71
C ARG A 298 6.91 -22.53 -16.32
N GLN A 299 6.65 -22.22 -15.06
CA GLN A 299 5.31 -22.09 -14.54
C GLN A 299 5.00 -20.68 -14.08
N ARG A 300 3.80 -20.23 -14.40
CA ARG A 300 3.19 -19.04 -13.80
C ARG A 300 2.33 -19.49 -12.62
N ILE A 301 2.58 -18.91 -11.45
CA ILE A 301 1.77 -19.13 -10.25
C ILE A 301 1.12 -17.80 -9.89
N GLN A 302 -0.20 -17.80 -9.81
CA GLN A 302 -0.99 -16.64 -9.41
C GLN A 302 -1.66 -16.93 -8.08
N SER A 303 -1.62 -15.96 -7.17
CA SER A 303 -2.32 -16.03 -5.88
C SER A 303 -3.11 -14.76 -5.68
N THR A 304 -4.43 -14.87 -5.51
CA THR A 304 -5.32 -13.72 -5.45
C THR A 304 -6.17 -13.75 -4.19
N LEU A 305 -6.14 -12.67 -3.42
CA LEU A 305 -7.06 -12.38 -2.34
C LEU A 305 -8.00 -11.26 -2.78
N ILE A 306 -9.30 -11.51 -2.69
CA ILE A 306 -10.36 -10.51 -2.83
C ILE A 306 -11.19 -10.60 -1.55
N HIS A 307 -11.07 -9.60 -0.69
CA HIS A 307 -11.77 -9.57 0.59
C HIS A 307 -12.61 -8.29 0.69
N ARG A 308 -13.85 -8.44 1.14
CA ARG A 308 -14.81 -7.33 1.27
C ARG A 308 -15.09 -7.04 2.74
N GLY A 309 -15.29 -5.78 3.06
CA GLY A 309 -15.83 -5.37 4.35
C GLY A 309 -17.29 -5.78 4.51
N ASP A 310 -17.79 -5.77 5.74
CA ASP A 310 -19.20 -6.05 6.03
C ASP A 310 -20.03 -4.77 6.02
N PRO A 311 -21.23 -4.79 5.47
CA PRO A 311 -22.15 -3.65 5.55
C PRO A 311 -22.47 -3.33 7.01
N GLY A 312 -22.13 -2.12 7.47
CA GLY A 312 -22.35 -1.71 8.87
C GLY A 312 -21.49 -2.45 9.92
N GLY A 313 -20.50 -3.23 9.47
CA GLY A 313 -19.51 -3.96 10.31
C GLY A 313 -18.08 -3.48 10.09
N ASP A 314 -17.14 -4.39 10.32
CA ASP A 314 -15.72 -4.08 10.14
C ASP A 314 -15.35 -3.97 8.66
N SER A 315 -14.50 -2.98 8.34
CA SER A 315 -13.96 -2.84 7.00
C SER A 315 -13.03 -4.01 6.62
N SER A 316 -12.90 -4.28 5.33
CA SER A 316 -11.92 -5.23 4.81
C SER A 316 -10.50 -4.86 5.26
N MET A 317 -10.16 -3.57 5.20
CA MET A 317 -8.85 -3.08 5.65
C MET A 317 -8.63 -3.37 7.14
N ALA A 318 -9.62 -3.12 8.01
CA ALA A 318 -9.51 -3.38 9.45
C ALA A 318 -9.26 -4.87 9.74
N ARG A 319 -9.99 -5.77 9.07
CA ARG A 319 -9.85 -7.21 9.25
C ARG A 319 -8.52 -7.74 8.73
N THR A 320 -8.14 -7.35 7.52
CA THR A 320 -6.92 -7.86 6.87
C THR A 320 -5.64 -7.31 7.48
N VAL A 321 -5.71 -6.21 8.24
CA VAL A 321 -4.61 -5.69 9.06
C VAL A 321 -4.68 -6.22 10.49
N GLY A 322 -5.85 -6.20 11.09
CA GLY A 322 -6.03 -6.49 12.52
C GLY A 322 -5.93 -7.98 12.86
N TYR A 323 -6.52 -8.86 12.03
CA TYR A 323 -6.47 -10.30 12.30
C TYR A 323 -5.06 -10.86 12.29
N PRO A 324 -4.21 -10.62 11.26
CA PRO A 324 -2.83 -11.10 11.30
C PRO A 324 -2.06 -10.59 12.53
N ALA A 325 -2.23 -9.32 12.90
CA ALA A 325 -1.57 -8.74 14.08
C ALA A 325 -2.05 -9.40 15.38
N GLY A 326 -3.35 -9.63 15.54
CA GLY A 326 -3.94 -10.28 16.69
C GLY A 326 -3.52 -11.74 16.83
N ILE A 327 -3.56 -12.50 15.72
CA ILE A 327 -3.13 -13.89 15.66
C ILE A 327 -1.65 -13.99 16.02
N ALA A 328 -0.80 -13.18 15.42
CA ALA A 328 0.64 -13.16 15.70
C ALA A 328 0.91 -12.81 17.17
N ALA A 329 0.16 -11.87 17.75
CA ALA A 329 0.27 -11.56 19.17
C ALA A 329 -0.08 -12.77 20.04
N SER A 330 -1.10 -13.54 19.70
CA SER A 330 -1.45 -14.78 20.39
C SER A 330 -0.33 -15.83 20.29
N LEU A 331 0.24 -16.00 19.09
CA LEU A 331 1.36 -16.94 18.89
C LEU A 331 2.59 -16.58 19.73
N VAL A 332 2.91 -15.29 19.82
CA VAL A 332 3.99 -14.79 20.69
C VAL A 332 3.66 -15.04 22.17
N ALA A 333 2.44 -14.73 22.59
CA ALA A 333 2.00 -14.91 23.98
C ALA A 333 1.99 -16.39 24.42
N GLU A 334 1.69 -17.29 23.48
CA GLU A 334 1.66 -18.74 23.69
C GLU A 334 3.06 -19.40 23.57
N GLY A 335 4.11 -18.63 23.28
CA GLY A 335 5.47 -19.14 23.08
C GLY A 335 5.63 -20.02 21.84
N LYS A 336 4.80 -19.84 20.83
CA LYS A 336 4.81 -20.61 19.58
C LYS A 336 5.79 -20.07 18.53
N ILE A 337 6.51 -19.00 18.85
CA ILE A 337 7.56 -18.43 18.02
C ILE A 337 8.87 -18.54 18.80
N ALA A 338 9.82 -19.31 18.29
CA ALA A 338 11.11 -19.52 18.94
C ALA A 338 12.14 -18.44 18.61
N GLN A 339 12.00 -17.78 17.46
CA GLN A 339 12.90 -16.73 17.02
C GLN A 339 12.76 -15.48 17.91
N THR A 340 13.88 -14.77 18.13
CA THR A 340 13.92 -13.52 18.89
C THR A 340 14.58 -12.42 18.08
N GLY A 341 14.38 -11.15 18.49
CA GLY A 341 14.89 -9.98 17.77
C GLY A 341 13.80 -9.21 17.07
N VAL A 342 14.20 -8.40 16.08
CA VAL A 342 13.29 -7.67 15.18
C VAL A 342 12.96 -8.54 13.98
N LEU A 343 11.75 -9.05 13.96
CA LEU A 343 11.30 -10.07 13.01
C LEU A 343 10.29 -9.50 11.99
N ARG A 344 10.23 -10.19 10.84
CA ARG A 344 9.15 -10.13 9.85
C ARG A 344 8.44 -11.48 9.76
N PRO A 345 7.19 -11.55 9.28
CA PRO A 345 6.43 -12.80 9.22
C PRO A 345 6.80 -13.66 7.99
N VAL A 346 8.10 -13.83 7.73
CA VAL A 346 8.63 -14.57 6.57
C VAL A 346 9.07 -16.00 6.89
N SER A 347 9.14 -16.37 8.17
CA SER A 347 9.48 -17.74 8.56
C SER A 347 8.26 -18.64 8.58
N ALA A 348 8.45 -19.92 8.20
CA ALA A 348 7.38 -20.94 8.17
C ALA A 348 6.69 -21.11 9.54
N GLU A 349 7.44 -20.92 10.63
CA GLU A 349 6.95 -20.92 12.00
C GLU A 349 5.85 -19.87 12.23
N ILE A 350 5.95 -18.70 11.56
CA ILE A 350 5.01 -17.61 11.70
C ILE A 350 3.93 -17.68 10.62
N TYR A 351 4.31 -17.67 9.33
CA TYR A 351 3.35 -17.50 8.27
C TYR A 351 2.36 -18.65 8.13
N LYS A 352 2.79 -19.91 8.36
CA LYS A 352 1.89 -21.09 8.27
C LYS A 352 0.74 -20.99 9.27
N GLN A 353 1.05 -20.61 10.51
CA GLN A 353 0.05 -20.49 11.56
C GLN A 353 -0.88 -19.27 11.36
N VAL A 354 -0.31 -18.12 11.00
CA VAL A 354 -1.10 -16.90 10.77
C VAL A 354 -2.05 -17.07 9.59
N LEU A 355 -1.57 -17.60 8.45
CA LEU A 355 -2.42 -17.83 7.28
C LEU A 355 -3.52 -18.85 7.56
N ALA A 356 -3.22 -19.96 8.25
CA ALA A 356 -4.22 -20.97 8.57
C ALA A 356 -5.37 -20.40 9.42
N GLU A 357 -5.06 -19.50 10.37
CA GLU A 357 -6.08 -18.87 11.18
C GLU A 357 -6.82 -17.77 10.42
N CYS A 358 -6.13 -16.99 9.58
CA CYS A 358 -6.74 -16.03 8.67
C CYS A 358 -7.76 -16.70 7.72
N GLU A 359 -7.43 -17.89 7.21
CA GLU A 359 -8.36 -18.66 6.36
C GLU A 359 -9.65 -19.05 7.12
N ARG A 360 -9.56 -19.45 8.40
CA ARG A 360 -10.74 -19.71 9.24
C ARG A 360 -11.60 -18.47 9.47
N LEU A 361 -10.97 -17.31 9.44
CA LEU A 361 -11.64 -16.01 9.60
C LEU A 361 -12.11 -15.40 8.27
N GLY A 362 -12.04 -16.16 7.16
CA GLY A 362 -12.59 -15.76 5.87
C GLY A 362 -11.61 -15.03 4.94
N ILE A 363 -10.33 -14.94 5.30
CA ILE A 363 -9.29 -14.36 4.43
C ILE A 363 -8.65 -15.49 3.62
N HIS A 364 -9.11 -15.68 2.37
CA HIS A 364 -8.72 -16.79 1.52
C HIS A 364 -7.97 -16.33 0.27
N PHE A 365 -6.80 -16.90 0.03
CA PHE A 365 -6.09 -16.76 -1.24
C PHE A 365 -6.51 -17.85 -2.20
N LYS A 366 -6.82 -17.49 -3.45
CA LYS A 366 -7.07 -18.42 -4.54
C LYS A 366 -5.81 -18.53 -5.39
N GLU A 367 -5.26 -19.74 -5.46
CA GLU A 367 -4.05 -20.02 -6.21
C GLU A 367 -4.35 -20.73 -7.52
N ARG A 368 -3.60 -20.40 -8.56
CA ARG A 368 -3.64 -21.05 -9.87
C ARG A 368 -2.22 -21.23 -10.37
N ARG A 369 -1.93 -22.41 -10.92
CA ARG A 369 -0.69 -22.69 -11.65
C ARG A 369 -1.01 -22.98 -13.10
N SER A 370 -0.14 -22.55 -14.02
CA SER A 370 -0.21 -22.83 -15.45
C SER A 370 1.20 -22.88 -16.02
N ASP A 371 1.41 -23.72 -17.03
CA ASP A 371 2.66 -23.69 -17.77
C ASP A 371 2.75 -22.37 -18.57
N LEU A 372 3.94 -21.79 -18.66
CA LEU A 372 4.25 -20.70 -19.56
C LEU A 372 4.71 -21.30 -20.88
N ASP A 373 3.93 -21.12 -21.93
CA ASP A 373 4.40 -21.38 -23.29
C ASP A 373 5.50 -20.35 -23.63
N THR A 374 6.51 -20.81 -24.36
CA THR A 374 7.67 -19.99 -24.74
C THR A 374 7.30 -18.71 -25.52
N ASP A 375 6.11 -18.66 -26.10
CA ASP A 375 5.60 -17.52 -26.86
C ASP A 375 4.82 -16.50 -25.98
N GLU A 376 4.42 -16.86 -24.74
CA GLU A 376 3.73 -15.96 -23.80
C GLU A 376 4.68 -15.13 -22.91
N LEU A 377 5.99 -15.26 -23.09
CA LEU A 377 6.99 -14.48 -22.32
C LEU A 377 6.93 -12.97 -22.58
N SER A 378 6.11 -12.52 -23.54
CA SER A 378 5.98 -11.12 -23.95
C SER A 378 4.78 -10.36 -23.35
N TYR A 379 3.99 -10.95 -22.46
CA TYR A 379 2.75 -10.32 -21.93
C TYR A 379 2.90 -9.54 -20.63
N TRP A 380 4.10 -9.09 -20.32
CA TRP A 380 4.31 -8.04 -19.33
C TRP A 380 4.41 -6.69 -20.05
N GLY A 381 3.26 -6.20 -20.51
CA GLY A 381 3.03 -4.84 -21.00
C GLY A 381 4.12 -4.22 -21.87
N ASP A 382 4.03 -4.34 -23.18
CA ASP A 382 4.55 -3.32 -24.09
C ASP A 382 3.75 -2.00 -23.95
#